data_4bc3c8fb8dc41f9916825246a17cfe4b
#
_entry.id   4bc3c8fb8dc41f9916825246a17cfe4b
#
_cell.length_a   1.000
_cell.length_b   1.000
_cell.length_c   1.000
_cell.angle_alpha   90.00
_cell.angle_beta   90.00
_cell.angle_gamma   90.00
#
_symmetry.space_group_name_H-M   'P 1'
#
loop_
_entity.id
_entity.type
_entity.pdbx_description
1 polymer ?
#
loop_
_entity_poly.entity_id
_entity_poly.type
_entity_poly.pdbx_seq_one_letter_code
_entity_poly.pdbx_strand_id
1 'polypeptide(L)'
;MRKFLALAATVILGGALLIAGCGNDNKQAASDGKQVLKIGATAVPHAEILEQVKPILAKDGIELKITEFTDYNTPNLALGDKEIDANFFQHVPYMEEFAKAHKLDLVSAGGVHLEPMGLYSRKIKDLKDLPKGAKIAIPNDPTNGGRALLLLQKQGLITLKDST
;
A
#
# COMPACT_ATOMS: atom_id res chain seq x y z
N MET A 1 -28.92 -42.44 64.22
CA MET A 1 -28.35 -43.73 64.76
C MET A 1 -27.13 -44.08 63.84
N ARG A 2 -26.00 -43.98 64.51
CA ARG A 2 -24.88 -44.95 64.44
C ARG A 2 -24.14 -44.98 63.06
N LYS A 3 -22.92 -44.38 63.03
CA LYS A 3 -21.65 -45.02 63.44
C LYS A 3 -21.08 -45.82 62.31
N PHE A 4 -19.84 -45.77 61.82
CA PHE A 4 -18.49 -45.63 62.35
C PHE A 4 -17.58 -45.41 61.11
N LEU A 5 -16.63 -44.52 61.19
CA LEU A 5 -15.20 -44.70 61.57
C LEU A 5 -14.47 -45.83 60.81
N ALA A 6 -13.47 -45.52 60.12
CA ALA A 6 -12.04 -45.68 60.37
C ALA A 6 -11.27 -45.64 59.06
N LEU A 7 -10.29 -44.81 58.95
CA LEU A 7 -8.85 -44.90 59.21
C LEU A 7 -8.11 -45.84 58.28
N ALA A 8 -7.24 -45.35 57.58
CA ALA A 8 -5.77 -45.22 57.69
C ALA A 8 -5.14 -45.30 56.34
N ALA A 9 -4.41 -44.34 56.06
CA ALA A 9 -2.95 -44.19 56.13
C ALA A 9 -2.17 -44.71 54.91
N THR A 10 -1.53 -43.78 54.29
CA THR A 10 -0.14 -43.73 53.81
C THR A 10 0.29 -44.73 52.74
N VAL A 11 0.75 -44.24 51.59
CA VAL A 11 2.13 -44.40 51.15
C VAL A 11 2.45 -43.35 50.07
N ILE A 12 3.44 -42.55 50.34
CA ILE A 12 4.20 -41.70 49.47
C ILE A 12 5.00 -42.60 48.56
N LEU A 13 5.03 -42.34 47.25
CA LEU A 13 6.25 -42.33 46.44
C LEU A 13 5.92 -42.03 44.97
N GLY A 14 6.45 -40.93 44.50
CA GLY A 14 7.26 -40.91 43.28
C GLY A 14 6.54 -41.18 41.97
N GLY A 15 6.16 -40.13 41.28
CA GLY A 15 5.80 -40.22 39.89
C GLY A 15 5.84 -38.84 39.27
N ALA A 16 6.94 -38.54 38.63
CA ALA A 16 7.14 -37.29 37.88
C ALA A 16 6.00 -37.09 36.89
N LEU A 17 5.15 -36.09 37.16
CA LEU A 17 4.20 -35.60 36.19
C LEU A 17 4.96 -34.88 35.04
N LEU A 18 5.06 -35.56 33.94
CA LEU A 18 5.32 -34.94 32.65
C LEU A 18 4.06 -34.12 32.28
N ILE A 19 4.06 -32.85 32.64
CA ILE A 19 3.14 -31.89 32.08
C ILE A 19 3.58 -31.67 30.66
N ALA A 20 2.99 -32.43 29.73
CA ALA A 20 3.02 -32.08 28.33
C ALA A 20 2.16 -30.83 28.14
N GLY A 21 2.77 -29.68 28.34
CA GLY A 21 2.21 -28.41 27.91
C GLY A 21 2.12 -28.44 26.40
N CYS A 22 0.92 -28.51 25.85
CA CYS A 22 0.67 -28.08 24.47
C CYS A 22 0.96 -26.59 24.41
N GLY A 23 2.22 -26.26 24.29
CA GLY A 23 2.66 -24.96 23.83
C GLY A 23 2.22 -24.86 22.38
N ASN A 24 1.34 -23.91 22.12
CA ASN A 24 1.04 -23.45 20.78
C ASN A 24 2.34 -22.83 20.25
N ASP A 25 3.18 -23.66 19.64
CA ASP A 25 4.37 -23.22 18.93
C ASP A 25 3.93 -22.45 17.70
N ASN A 26 3.52 -21.21 17.93
CA ASN A 26 3.64 -20.17 16.94
C ASN A 26 5.17 -19.95 16.76
N LYS A 27 5.82 -20.89 16.11
CA LYS A 27 7.14 -20.69 15.54
C LYS A 27 6.97 -19.64 14.45
N GLN A 28 6.90 -18.40 14.90
CA GLN A 28 7.36 -17.30 14.08
C GLN A 28 8.78 -17.66 13.70
N ALA A 29 8.93 -18.13 12.46
CA ALA A 29 10.24 -18.46 11.90
C ALA A 29 11.12 -17.28 12.25
N ALA A 30 12.19 -17.54 13.01
CA ALA A 30 13.23 -16.57 13.25
C ALA A 30 13.74 -16.19 11.85
N SER A 31 13.21 -15.09 11.30
CA SER A 31 13.79 -14.45 10.13
C SER A 31 15.21 -14.08 10.57
N ASP A 32 16.14 -14.27 9.73
CA ASP A 32 17.60 -14.09 9.80
C ASP A 32 17.99 -12.64 10.19
N GLY A 33 17.37 -12.06 11.20
CA GLY A 33 17.60 -10.70 11.70
C GLY A 33 17.25 -9.57 10.71
N LYS A 34 16.80 -9.88 9.50
CA LYS A 34 16.43 -8.88 8.49
C LYS A 34 14.99 -8.43 8.66
N GLN A 35 14.83 -7.13 8.81
CA GLN A 35 13.50 -6.53 8.75
C GLN A 35 12.98 -6.57 7.30
N VAL A 36 11.79 -7.13 7.06
CA VAL A 36 11.16 -7.13 5.74
C VAL A 36 10.25 -5.91 5.64
N LEU A 37 10.40 -5.14 4.56
CA LEU A 37 9.55 -4.00 4.22
C LEU A 37 8.88 -4.29 2.87
N LYS A 38 7.54 -4.37 2.85
CA LYS A 38 6.74 -4.61 1.66
C LYS A 38 6.18 -3.30 1.15
N ILE A 39 6.53 -2.90 -0.07
CA ILE A 39 6.05 -1.67 -0.70
C ILE A 39 5.32 -1.99 -1.99
N GLY A 40 4.08 -1.48 -2.12
CA GLY A 40 3.33 -1.48 -3.37
C GLY A 40 3.71 -0.29 -4.24
N ALA A 41 3.92 -0.50 -5.54
CA ALA A 41 4.28 0.57 -6.47
C ALA A 41 3.68 0.33 -7.85
N THR A 42 3.53 1.40 -8.65
CA THR A 42 3.35 1.26 -10.09
C THR A 42 4.70 1.03 -10.76
N ALA A 43 4.70 0.36 -11.92
CA ALA A 43 5.93 -0.11 -12.57
C ALA A 43 6.93 1.03 -12.82
N VAL A 44 6.48 2.10 -13.51
CA VAL A 44 7.32 3.23 -13.93
C VAL A 44 6.71 4.54 -13.46
N PRO A 45 7.47 5.42 -12.82
CA PRO A 45 8.88 5.31 -12.43
C PRO A 45 9.08 4.66 -11.03
N HIS A 46 8.00 4.36 -10.30
CA HIS A 46 8.02 4.10 -8.85
C HIS A 46 8.77 2.82 -8.48
N ALA A 47 8.45 1.68 -9.13
CA ALA A 47 9.16 0.42 -8.87
C ALA A 47 10.63 0.52 -9.30
N GLU A 48 10.93 1.21 -10.41
CA GLU A 48 12.31 1.42 -10.87
C GLU A 48 13.14 2.20 -9.82
N ILE A 49 12.54 3.24 -9.20
CA ILE A 49 13.17 3.99 -8.12
C ILE A 49 13.42 3.08 -6.91
N LEU A 50 12.42 2.28 -6.51
CA LEU A 50 12.54 1.36 -5.38
C LEU A 50 13.60 0.29 -5.61
N GLU A 51 13.77 -0.21 -6.85
CA GLU A 51 14.83 -1.15 -7.19
C GLU A 51 16.25 -0.56 -6.94
N GLN A 52 16.42 0.75 -7.15
CA GLN A 52 17.68 1.43 -6.82
C GLN A 52 17.88 1.58 -5.30
N VAL A 53 16.81 1.59 -4.53
CA VAL A 53 16.84 1.71 -3.07
C VAL A 53 17.14 0.37 -2.39
N LYS A 54 16.78 -0.76 -2.99
CA LYS A 54 17.02 -2.11 -2.44
C LYS A 54 18.46 -2.34 -1.91
N PRO A 55 19.51 -2.09 -2.71
CA PRO A 55 20.88 -2.33 -2.23
C PRO A 55 21.32 -1.37 -1.11
N ILE A 56 20.65 -0.22 -0.98
CA ILE A 56 20.90 0.75 0.07
C ILE A 56 20.32 0.21 1.38
N LEU A 57 19.04 -0.14 1.39
CA LEU A 57 18.35 -0.68 2.55
C LEU A 57 18.93 -2.02 3.03
N ALA A 58 19.42 -2.84 2.09
CA ALA A 58 20.05 -4.10 2.45
C ALA A 58 21.28 -3.93 3.35
N LYS A 59 22.02 -2.81 3.23
CA LYS A 59 23.16 -2.48 4.10
C LYS A 59 22.74 -2.21 5.53
N ASP A 60 21.50 -1.73 5.70
CA ASP A 60 20.88 -1.43 6.99
C ASP A 60 20.07 -2.63 7.55
N GLY A 61 20.21 -3.82 6.92
CA GLY A 61 19.53 -5.03 7.35
C GLY A 61 18.05 -5.11 6.96
N ILE A 62 17.60 -4.24 6.03
CA ILE A 62 16.21 -4.20 5.57
C ILE A 62 16.10 -4.91 4.21
N GLU A 63 15.23 -5.92 4.13
CA GLU A 63 14.85 -6.58 2.89
C GLU A 63 13.63 -5.87 2.28
N LEU A 64 13.82 -5.15 1.18
CA LEU A 64 12.72 -4.49 0.46
C LEU A 64 12.05 -5.47 -0.51
N LYS A 65 10.74 -5.70 -0.31
CA LYS A 65 9.86 -6.46 -1.22
C LYS A 65 8.93 -5.50 -1.95
N ILE A 66 9.03 -5.49 -3.27
CA ILE A 66 8.22 -4.62 -4.13
C ILE A 66 7.10 -5.45 -4.74
N THR A 67 5.86 -4.98 -4.62
CA THR A 67 4.69 -5.51 -5.31
C THR A 67 4.24 -4.50 -6.34
N GLU A 68 4.30 -4.88 -7.63
CA GLU A 68 3.86 -4.00 -8.71
C GLU A 68 2.35 -4.08 -8.92
N PHE A 69 1.73 -2.92 -9.09
CA PHE A 69 0.32 -2.75 -9.41
C PHE A 69 0.15 -2.05 -10.75
N THR A 70 -0.91 -2.39 -11.47
CA THR A 70 -1.23 -1.82 -12.80
C THR A 70 -2.39 -0.84 -12.76
N ASP A 71 -2.96 -0.60 -11.59
CA ASP A 71 -4.07 0.34 -11.35
C ASP A 71 -3.80 1.22 -10.13
N TYR A 72 -4.67 2.21 -9.89
CA TYR A 72 -4.52 3.17 -8.80
C TYR A 72 -5.41 2.88 -7.58
N ASN A 73 -6.30 1.90 -7.67
CA ASN A 73 -7.20 1.57 -6.55
C ASN A 73 -6.56 0.51 -5.63
N THR A 74 -6.04 -0.55 -6.22
CA THR A 74 -5.53 -1.72 -5.50
C THR A 74 -4.40 -1.40 -4.51
N PRO A 75 -3.42 -0.51 -4.80
CA PRO A 75 -2.34 -0.23 -3.84
C PRO A 75 -2.82 0.33 -2.50
N ASN A 76 -3.86 1.17 -2.50
CA ASN A 76 -4.40 1.73 -1.26
C ASN A 76 -5.26 0.71 -0.50
N LEU A 77 -5.97 -0.17 -1.20
CA LEU A 77 -6.73 -1.25 -0.57
C LEU A 77 -5.79 -2.27 0.09
N ALA A 78 -4.75 -2.71 -0.64
CA ALA A 78 -3.73 -3.62 -0.11
C ALA A 78 -3.01 -3.05 1.13
N LEU A 79 -2.79 -1.72 1.17
CA LEU A 79 -2.25 -1.05 2.35
C LEU A 79 -3.26 -1.06 3.52
N GLY A 80 -4.52 -0.76 3.25
CA GLY A 80 -5.60 -0.82 4.24
C GLY A 80 -5.78 -2.21 4.83
N ASP A 81 -5.65 -3.25 4.00
CA ASP A 81 -5.75 -4.67 4.37
C ASP A 81 -4.45 -5.22 5.01
N LYS A 82 -3.41 -4.38 5.14
CA LYS A 82 -2.10 -4.74 5.71
C LYS A 82 -1.35 -5.83 4.95
N GLU A 83 -1.62 -5.97 3.67
CA GLU A 83 -0.87 -6.87 2.77
C GLU A 83 0.50 -6.30 2.43
N ILE A 84 0.60 -4.97 2.40
CA ILE A 84 1.82 -4.19 2.22
C ILE A 84 1.97 -3.18 3.37
N ASP A 85 3.20 -2.74 3.63
CA ASP A 85 3.53 -1.81 4.72
C ASP A 85 3.45 -0.34 4.28
N ALA A 86 3.66 -0.09 2.99
CA ALA A 86 3.55 1.23 2.37
C ALA A 86 3.24 1.10 0.88
N ASN A 87 2.84 2.20 0.25
CA ASN A 87 2.79 2.29 -1.20
C ASN A 87 3.50 3.54 -1.72
N PHE A 88 3.97 3.46 -2.97
CA PHE A 88 4.64 4.55 -3.65
C PHE A 88 4.13 4.65 -5.08
N PHE A 89 3.14 5.53 -5.32
CA PHE A 89 2.54 5.71 -6.64
C PHE A 89 1.72 6.99 -6.79
N GLN A 90 1.30 7.62 -5.71
CA GLN A 90 0.24 8.63 -5.71
C GLN A 90 0.70 9.98 -5.19
N HIS A 91 -0.04 11.02 -5.52
CA HIS A 91 0.08 12.34 -4.92
C HIS A 91 -0.94 12.50 -3.77
N VAL A 92 -0.62 13.41 -2.84
CA VAL A 92 -1.42 13.60 -1.62
C VAL A 92 -2.91 13.83 -1.88
N PRO A 93 -3.33 14.70 -2.83
CA PRO A 93 -4.76 14.90 -3.08
C PRO A 93 -5.52 13.64 -3.50
N TYR A 94 -4.87 12.74 -4.28
CA TYR A 94 -5.48 11.46 -4.63
C TYR A 94 -5.61 10.55 -3.40
N MET A 95 -4.54 10.47 -2.59
CA MET A 95 -4.55 9.68 -1.35
C MET A 95 -5.69 10.12 -0.42
N GLU A 96 -5.84 11.42 -0.19
CA GLU A 96 -6.86 11.96 0.71
C GLU A 96 -8.28 11.68 0.23
N GLU A 97 -8.56 11.91 -1.06
CA GLU A 97 -9.88 11.62 -1.65
C GLU A 97 -10.19 10.12 -1.63
N PHE A 98 -9.19 9.27 -1.97
CA PHE A 98 -9.36 7.83 -1.92
C PHE A 98 -9.60 7.33 -0.49
N ALA A 99 -8.78 7.77 0.45
CA ALA A 99 -8.89 7.40 1.86
C ALA A 99 -10.26 7.78 2.44
N LYS A 100 -10.75 8.99 2.14
CA LYS A 100 -12.08 9.45 2.54
C LYS A 100 -13.19 8.59 1.94
N ALA A 101 -13.14 8.32 0.63
CA ALA A 101 -14.16 7.53 -0.05
C ALA A 101 -14.24 6.09 0.46
N HIS A 102 -13.10 5.50 0.82
CA HIS A 102 -13.00 4.10 1.27
C HIS A 102 -12.89 3.93 2.79
N LYS A 103 -12.92 5.03 3.55
CA LYS A 103 -12.79 5.05 5.01
C LYS A 103 -11.49 4.40 5.50
N LEU A 104 -10.40 4.68 4.79
CA LEU A 104 -9.06 4.24 5.14
C LEU A 104 -8.34 5.32 5.95
N ASP A 105 -7.48 4.90 6.87
CA ASP A 105 -6.61 5.79 7.64
C ASP A 105 -5.21 5.74 7.03
N LEU A 106 -4.99 6.59 6.01
CA LEU A 106 -3.73 6.69 5.29
C LEU A 106 -3.03 8.00 5.59
N VAL A 107 -1.72 7.93 5.74
CA VAL A 107 -0.87 9.11 5.98
C VAL A 107 0.26 9.18 4.97
N SER A 108 0.64 10.39 4.57
CA SER A 108 1.80 10.59 3.71
C SER A 108 3.09 10.53 4.53
N ALA A 109 4.00 9.64 4.16
CA ALA A 109 5.34 9.57 4.74
C ALA A 109 6.29 10.64 4.18
N GLY A 110 5.96 11.22 3.02
CA GLY A 110 6.73 12.28 2.39
C GLY A 110 6.64 12.27 0.87
N GLY A 111 7.11 13.35 0.25
CA GLY A 111 7.23 13.47 -1.20
C GLY A 111 8.61 13.03 -1.68
N VAL A 112 8.64 12.27 -2.79
CA VAL A 112 9.89 11.80 -3.39
C VAL A 112 10.21 12.57 -4.67
N HIS A 113 9.23 12.78 -5.56
CA HIS A 113 9.40 13.48 -6.83
C HIS A 113 8.08 14.15 -7.28
N LEU A 114 8.16 14.92 -8.35
CA LEU A 114 7.01 15.54 -9.00
C LEU A 114 6.81 14.92 -10.39
N GLU A 115 5.56 14.62 -10.71
CA GLU A 115 5.16 14.15 -12.03
C GLU A 115 4.26 15.20 -12.69
N PRO A 116 4.79 15.96 -13.67
CA PRO A 116 3.97 16.88 -14.43
C PRO A 116 3.00 16.11 -15.34
N MET A 117 1.78 16.62 -15.45
CA MET A 117 0.82 16.05 -16.38
C MET A 117 1.13 16.53 -17.80
N GLY A 118 1.07 15.62 -18.77
CA GLY A 118 1.30 15.91 -20.17
C GLY A 118 0.12 15.52 -21.05
N LEU A 119 -0.02 16.20 -22.20
CA LEU A 119 -0.90 15.80 -23.29
C LEU A 119 -0.10 15.06 -24.35
N TYR A 120 -0.49 13.84 -24.65
CA TYR A 120 0.23 12.94 -25.55
C TYR A 120 -0.62 12.54 -26.75
N SER A 121 0.01 12.38 -27.92
CA SER A 121 -0.66 11.89 -29.11
C SER A 121 0.26 10.98 -29.93
N ARG A 122 -0.33 9.93 -30.53
CA ARG A 122 0.32 9.14 -31.57
C ARG A 122 -0.06 9.58 -32.99
N LYS A 123 -1.04 10.49 -33.12
CA LYS A 123 -1.62 10.90 -34.39
C LYS A 123 -1.10 12.23 -34.89
N ILE A 124 -0.80 13.15 -33.99
CA ILE A 124 -0.30 14.49 -34.30
C ILE A 124 0.99 14.76 -33.54
N LYS A 125 1.83 15.63 -34.07
CA LYS A 125 3.11 16.02 -33.46
C LYS A 125 3.07 17.40 -32.82
N ASP A 126 2.17 18.26 -33.27
CA ASP A 126 1.97 19.60 -32.75
C ASP A 126 0.51 19.76 -32.29
N LEU A 127 0.31 20.47 -31.19
CA LEU A 127 -1.02 20.75 -30.67
C LEU A 127 -1.88 21.57 -31.63
N LYS A 128 -1.24 22.40 -32.50
CA LYS A 128 -1.90 23.19 -33.52
C LYS A 128 -2.59 22.34 -34.60
N ASP A 129 -2.14 21.08 -34.75
CA ASP A 129 -2.70 20.13 -35.71
C ASP A 129 -3.89 19.37 -35.13
N LEU A 130 -4.33 19.69 -33.89
CA LEU A 130 -5.45 19.01 -33.25
C LEU A 130 -6.75 19.34 -33.99
N PRO A 131 -7.42 18.35 -34.61
CA PRO A 131 -8.64 18.63 -35.37
C PRO A 131 -9.79 19.03 -34.45
N LYS A 132 -10.68 19.86 -35.00
CA LYS A 132 -11.94 20.20 -34.30
C LYS A 132 -12.75 18.93 -34.05
N GLY A 133 -13.22 18.76 -32.82
CA GLY A 133 -13.98 17.58 -32.40
C GLY A 133 -13.09 16.37 -32.07
N ALA A 134 -11.79 16.55 -31.91
CA ALA A 134 -10.90 15.50 -31.42
C ALA A 134 -11.37 14.96 -30.07
N LYS A 135 -11.24 13.64 -29.90
CA LYS A 135 -11.52 12.98 -28.62
C LYS A 135 -10.24 12.93 -27.79
N ILE A 136 -10.30 13.43 -26.58
CA ILE A 136 -9.21 13.42 -25.61
C ILE A 136 -9.63 12.55 -24.42
N ALA A 137 -8.83 11.54 -24.08
CA ALA A 137 -9.02 10.76 -22.87
C ALA A 137 -8.37 11.51 -21.69
N ILE A 138 -9.07 11.55 -20.58
CA ILE A 138 -8.56 12.11 -19.33
C ILE A 138 -8.71 11.06 -18.21
N PRO A 139 -7.95 11.18 -17.10
CA PRO A 139 -8.16 10.34 -15.92
C PRO A 139 -9.60 10.44 -15.39
N ASN A 140 -10.11 9.34 -14.86
CA ASN A 140 -11.48 9.23 -14.38
C ASN A 140 -11.65 9.52 -12.87
N ASP A 141 -10.54 9.73 -12.17
CA ASP A 141 -10.59 10.19 -10.78
C ASP A 141 -10.70 11.72 -10.72
N PRO A 142 -11.35 12.29 -9.69
CA PRO A 142 -11.61 13.73 -9.63
C PRO A 142 -10.35 14.57 -9.57
N THR A 143 -9.29 14.10 -8.91
CA THR A 143 -8.07 14.88 -8.70
C THR A 143 -7.24 14.99 -9.98
N ASN A 144 -6.95 13.87 -10.64
CA ASN A 144 -6.19 13.89 -11.90
C ASN A 144 -7.06 14.35 -13.09
N GLY A 145 -8.37 14.04 -13.08
CA GLY A 145 -9.32 14.58 -14.05
C GLY A 145 -9.33 16.11 -14.02
N GLY A 146 -9.39 16.71 -12.82
CA GLY A 146 -9.28 18.15 -12.63
C GLY A 146 -7.97 18.74 -13.17
N ARG A 147 -6.84 18.10 -12.88
CA ARG A 147 -5.52 18.50 -13.42
C ARG A 147 -5.50 18.47 -14.96
N ALA A 148 -6.09 17.43 -15.56
CA ALA A 148 -6.19 17.30 -17.01
C ALA A 148 -7.03 18.42 -17.63
N LEU A 149 -8.18 18.74 -17.05
CA LEU A 149 -9.03 19.84 -17.51
C LEU A 149 -8.33 21.20 -17.39
N LEU A 150 -7.64 21.45 -16.31
CA LEU A 150 -6.82 22.68 -16.13
C LEU A 150 -5.69 22.77 -17.18
N LEU A 151 -5.04 21.64 -17.50
CA LEU A 151 -4.03 21.59 -18.55
C LEU A 151 -4.64 21.95 -19.93
N LEU A 152 -5.79 21.37 -20.28
CA LEU A 152 -6.48 21.66 -21.53
C LEU A 152 -6.92 23.12 -21.63
N GLN A 153 -7.41 23.70 -20.55
CA GLN A 153 -7.75 25.12 -20.46
C GLN A 153 -6.49 26.00 -20.65
N LYS A 154 -5.40 25.67 -19.97
CA LYS A 154 -4.12 26.40 -20.10
C LYS A 154 -3.61 26.40 -21.53
N GLN A 155 -3.87 25.34 -22.29
CA GLN A 155 -3.52 25.25 -23.71
C GLN A 155 -4.55 25.88 -24.66
N GLY A 156 -5.62 26.51 -24.11
CA GLY A 156 -6.65 27.17 -24.93
C GLY A 156 -7.60 26.21 -25.67
N LEU A 157 -7.59 24.92 -25.31
CA LEU A 157 -8.43 23.90 -25.97
C LEU A 157 -9.86 23.89 -25.47
N ILE A 158 -10.09 24.28 -24.24
CA ILE A 158 -11.41 24.36 -23.59
C ILE A 158 -11.47 25.59 -22.68
N THR A 159 -12.69 25.96 -22.34
CA THR A 159 -12.98 26.93 -21.27
C THR A 159 -13.76 26.21 -20.19
N LEU A 160 -13.25 26.20 -18.96
CA LEU A 160 -13.97 25.68 -17.82
C LEU A 160 -14.96 26.72 -17.33
N LYS A 161 -16.12 26.26 -16.85
CA LYS A 161 -17.04 27.13 -16.10
C LYS A 161 -16.38 27.43 -14.75
N ASP A 162 -16.52 28.65 -14.28
CA ASP A 162 -16.04 28.99 -12.95
C ASP A 162 -16.73 28.06 -11.94
N SER A 163 -15.93 27.34 -11.17
CA SER A 163 -16.43 26.60 -10.02
C SER A 163 -16.74 27.62 -8.92
N THR A 164 -17.98 27.80 -8.65
CA THR A 164 -18.42 28.43 -7.40
C THR A 164 -18.10 27.53 -6.21
#